data_a8c66ee34585c67ef7143287f18fdbae
#
_entry.id   a8c66ee34585c67ef7143287f18fdbae
#
_cell.length_a   1.000
_cell.length_b   1.000
_cell.length_c   1.000
_cell.angle_alpha   90.00
_cell.angle_beta   90.00
_cell.angle_gamma   90.00
#
_symmetry.space_group_name_H-M   'P 1'
#
loop_
_entity.id
_entity.type
_entity.pdbx_description
1 polymer ?
#
loop_
_entity_poly.entity_id
_entity_poly.type
_entity_poly.pdbx_seq_one_letter_code
_entity_poly.pdbx_strand_id
1 'polypeptide(L)'
;MIDPNTKTDYGKMKKLLQFDKLDGERRGIIHKIAEEGQIITQLYESFSAYQIPKAEIFPSLLFYYGMLTIKGTFGSQLILGIPNNNVRKQYYNYLLEEFQDINYVNPINLTTQFTYMAFEGKWQEPLQHIADAYAKVSSVRDSIESERNLQGFFMAYLNLSDYYITAPELELNHGYCDFFLLPDLTHYPTKHSYILELKVLSKKEFDEEAKDAYKEDGTPMTRAEKQWEDAVEQINRYAAAPRVEALRQGTTLHKIILQFKGWELARMEEV
;
A
#
# COMPACT_ATOMS: atom_id res chain seq x y z
N MET A 1 -19.27 10.14 12.08
CA MET A 1 -19.87 11.24 11.28
C MET A 1 -18.73 11.90 10.52
N ILE A 2 -18.61 11.73 9.21
CA ILE A 2 -17.52 12.31 8.40
C ILE A 2 -17.83 13.79 8.23
N ASP A 3 -16.89 14.65 8.61
CA ASP A 3 -16.98 16.10 8.43
C ASP A 3 -17.30 16.43 6.95
N PRO A 4 -18.37 17.22 6.66
CA PRO A 4 -18.71 17.63 5.29
C PRO A 4 -17.54 18.30 4.55
N ASN A 5 -16.60 18.92 5.26
CA ASN A 5 -15.41 19.54 4.69
C ASN A 5 -14.43 18.50 4.08
N THR A 6 -14.40 17.28 4.60
CA THR A 6 -13.55 16.21 4.07
C THR A 6 -13.96 15.78 2.64
N LYS A 7 -15.27 15.83 2.33
CA LYS A 7 -15.76 15.60 0.95
C LYS A 7 -15.35 16.70 -0.02
N THR A 8 -15.19 17.94 0.48
CA THR A 8 -14.79 19.09 -0.34
C THR A 8 -13.33 19.00 -0.77
N ASP A 9 -12.47 18.38 0.06
CA ASP A 9 -11.02 18.30 -0.19
C ASP A 9 -10.68 17.25 -1.26
N TYR A 10 -11.42 16.13 -1.31
CA TYR A 10 -11.29 15.14 -2.40
C TYR A 10 -11.64 15.74 -3.77
N GLY A 11 -12.73 16.51 -3.84
CA GLY A 11 -13.12 17.24 -5.06
C GLY A 11 -12.07 18.26 -5.52
N LYS A 12 -11.29 18.83 -4.58
CA LYS A 12 -10.20 19.76 -4.89
C LYS A 12 -9.02 19.04 -5.52
N MET A 13 -8.61 17.87 -4.98
CA MET A 13 -7.53 17.07 -5.55
C MET A 13 -7.87 16.63 -6.97
N LYS A 14 -9.07 16.12 -7.20
CA LYS A 14 -9.55 15.74 -8.54
C LYS A 14 -9.52 16.89 -9.54
N LYS A 15 -9.95 18.10 -9.12
CA LYS A 15 -9.87 19.31 -9.96
C LYS A 15 -8.43 19.71 -10.28
N LEU A 16 -7.51 19.64 -9.31
CA LEU A 16 -6.11 19.96 -9.53
C LEU A 16 -5.44 19.00 -10.53
N LEU A 17 -5.87 17.74 -10.54
CA LEU A 17 -5.36 16.70 -11.45
C LEU A 17 -5.98 16.82 -12.85
N GLN A 18 -7.16 17.42 -13.01
CA GLN A 18 -7.77 17.70 -14.33
C GLN A 18 -6.92 18.66 -15.18
N PHE A 19 -5.99 19.40 -14.59
CA PHE A 19 -5.00 20.21 -15.31
C PHE A 19 -3.81 19.41 -15.85
N ASP A 20 -3.69 18.11 -15.50
CA ASP A 20 -2.61 17.21 -15.96
C ASP A 20 -2.95 16.67 -17.38
N LYS A 21 -3.06 17.57 -18.35
CA LYS A 21 -3.63 17.22 -19.68
C LYS A 21 -2.67 16.52 -20.63
N LEU A 22 -1.35 16.46 -20.37
CA LEU A 22 -0.39 16.04 -21.38
C LEU A 22 0.65 15.00 -20.97
N ASP A 23 1.19 15.02 -19.73
CA ASP A 23 2.41 14.26 -19.45
C ASP A 23 2.35 13.31 -18.23
N GLY A 24 1.26 13.27 -17.45
CA GLY A 24 1.14 12.40 -16.28
C GLY A 24 2.09 12.75 -15.11
N GLU A 25 2.83 13.85 -15.16
CA GLU A 25 3.79 14.25 -14.14
C GLU A 25 3.14 14.45 -12.77
N ARG A 26 1.95 15.04 -12.71
CA ARG A 26 1.21 15.22 -11.45
C ARG A 26 0.73 13.92 -10.87
N ARG A 27 0.33 12.97 -11.72
CA ARG A 27 -0.02 11.61 -11.32
C ARG A 27 1.19 10.93 -10.71
N GLY A 28 2.36 11.02 -11.34
CA GLY A 28 3.62 10.50 -10.79
C GLY A 28 3.94 11.09 -9.41
N ILE A 29 3.68 12.38 -9.18
CA ILE A 29 3.84 13.02 -7.87
C ILE A 29 2.85 12.43 -6.84
N ILE A 30 1.57 12.22 -7.20
CA ILE A 30 0.58 11.59 -6.31
C ILE A 30 0.97 10.17 -5.96
N HIS A 31 1.39 9.35 -6.94
CA HIS A 31 1.88 8.00 -6.71
C HIS A 31 3.04 8.00 -5.73
N LYS A 32 4.06 8.84 -5.97
CA LYS A 32 5.20 8.97 -5.07
C LYS A 32 4.80 9.36 -3.65
N ILE A 33 3.90 10.34 -3.48
CA ILE A 33 3.41 10.75 -2.17
C ILE A 33 2.63 9.61 -1.49
N ALA A 34 1.82 8.87 -2.23
CA ALA A 34 1.06 7.76 -1.69
C ALA A 34 1.97 6.60 -1.23
N GLU A 35 3.00 6.27 -2.02
CA GLU A 35 3.96 5.20 -1.76
C GLU A 35 4.91 5.56 -0.60
N GLU A 36 5.56 6.73 -0.67
CA GLU A 36 6.58 7.15 0.29
C GLU A 36 6.00 7.89 1.51
N GLY A 37 4.72 8.27 1.48
CA GLY A 37 4.08 9.08 2.52
C GLY A 37 4.56 10.53 2.56
N GLN A 38 5.55 10.90 1.74
CA GLN A 38 6.20 12.21 1.72
C GLN A 38 6.88 12.51 0.38
N ILE A 39 7.23 13.77 0.17
CA ILE A 39 8.02 14.23 -0.98
C ILE A 39 9.00 15.31 -0.55
N ILE A 40 10.22 15.28 -1.09
CA ILE A 40 11.22 16.34 -0.90
C ILE A 40 11.07 17.32 -2.06
N THR A 41 10.80 18.59 -1.75
CA THR A 41 10.53 19.61 -2.77
C THR A 41 10.80 21.02 -2.24
N GLN A 42 10.81 21.98 -3.17
CA GLN A 42 10.79 23.38 -2.84
C GLN A 42 9.34 23.87 -2.71
N LEU A 43 9.04 24.64 -1.66
CA LEU A 43 7.75 25.28 -1.51
C LEU A 43 7.77 26.65 -2.17
N TYR A 44 6.83 26.88 -3.08
CA TYR A 44 6.63 28.19 -3.70
C TYR A 44 5.57 28.95 -2.89
N GLU A 45 5.97 30.07 -2.30
CA GLU A 45 5.09 30.91 -1.46
C GLU A 45 4.05 31.70 -2.27
N SER A 46 4.39 32.02 -3.52
CA SER A 46 3.50 32.73 -4.43
C SER A 46 3.70 32.24 -5.87
N PHE A 47 2.62 32.12 -6.60
CA PHE A 47 2.61 31.76 -8.02
C PHE A 47 1.40 32.37 -8.72
N SER A 48 1.58 32.76 -9.97
CA SER A 48 0.49 33.28 -10.80
C SER A 48 -0.44 32.16 -11.28
N ALA A 49 -1.68 32.47 -11.65
CA ALA A 49 -2.62 31.51 -12.21
C ALA A 49 -2.05 30.77 -13.44
N TYR A 50 -1.17 31.40 -14.20
CA TYR A 50 -0.49 30.80 -15.35
C TYR A 50 0.51 29.70 -14.96
N GLN A 51 1.06 29.74 -13.76
CA GLN A 51 2.01 28.75 -13.25
C GLN A 51 1.32 27.52 -12.64
N ILE A 52 0.05 27.63 -12.27
CA ILE A 52 -0.73 26.53 -11.67
C ILE A 52 -0.64 25.22 -12.47
N PRO A 53 -0.65 25.20 -13.82
CA PRO A 53 -0.53 23.95 -14.58
C PRO A 53 0.83 23.26 -14.48
N LYS A 54 1.89 23.95 -14.05
CA LYS A 54 3.23 23.36 -13.97
C LYS A 54 3.34 22.31 -12.86
N ALA A 55 3.95 21.17 -13.15
CA ALA A 55 4.12 20.07 -12.20
C ALA A 55 4.96 20.48 -10.98
N GLU A 56 5.96 21.32 -11.14
CA GLU A 56 6.82 21.83 -10.06
C GLU A 56 6.06 22.59 -8.98
N ILE A 57 4.92 23.24 -9.34
CA ILE A 57 4.06 24.00 -8.41
C ILE A 57 3.08 23.06 -7.67
N PHE A 58 2.85 21.87 -8.20
CA PHE A 58 1.80 20.99 -7.71
C PHE A 58 1.96 20.56 -6.23
N PRO A 59 3.16 20.21 -5.72
CA PRO A 59 3.35 19.95 -4.30
C PRO A 59 3.01 21.15 -3.40
N SER A 60 3.28 22.38 -3.88
CA SER A 60 2.91 23.61 -3.15
C SER A 60 1.40 23.78 -3.10
N LEU A 61 0.69 23.48 -4.19
CA LEU A 61 -0.77 23.48 -4.21
C LEU A 61 -1.34 22.48 -3.22
N LEU A 62 -0.81 21.24 -3.20
CA LEU A 62 -1.22 20.21 -2.25
C LEU A 62 -1.00 20.66 -0.80
N PHE A 63 0.12 21.33 -0.52
CA PHE A 63 0.39 21.91 0.80
C PHE A 63 -0.64 22.98 1.18
N TYR A 64 -0.91 23.96 0.32
CA TYR A 64 -1.87 25.04 0.59
C TYR A 64 -3.33 24.54 0.69
N TYR A 65 -3.64 23.42 0.07
CA TYR A 65 -4.94 22.75 0.23
C TYR A 65 -5.02 21.82 1.42
N GLY A 66 -3.96 21.72 2.25
CA GLY A 66 -3.93 20.87 3.43
C GLY A 66 -3.75 19.37 3.13
N MET A 67 -3.41 19.03 1.87
CA MET A 67 -3.14 17.66 1.45
C MET A 67 -1.72 17.21 1.84
N LEU A 68 -0.82 18.15 2.08
CA LEU A 68 0.52 17.93 2.61
C LEU A 68 0.78 18.85 3.79
N THR A 69 1.73 18.47 4.64
CA THR A 69 2.23 19.27 5.77
C THR A 69 3.74 19.18 5.83
N ILE A 70 4.40 20.18 6.43
CA ILE A 70 5.83 20.17 6.62
C ILE A 70 6.18 19.13 7.70
N LYS A 71 7.04 18.17 7.37
CA LYS A 71 7.57 17.16 8.30
C LYS A 71 9.00 17.47 8.71
N GLY A 72 9.75 18.20 7.90
CA GLY A 72 11.15 18.55 8.14
C GLY A 72 11.80 19.26 6.97
N THR A 73 13.12 19.28 6.99
CA THR A 73 13.96 19.87 5.94
C THR A 73 15.02 18.87 5.48
N PHE A 74 15.41 18.97 4.22
CA PHE A 74 16.52 18.25 3.65
C PHE A 74 17.38 19.24 2.84
N GLY A 75 18.47 19.68 3.44
CA GLY A 75 19.26 20.79 2.88
C GLY A 75 18.44 22.08 2.77
N SER A 76 18.32 22.62 1.56
CA SER A 76 17.51 23.81 1.26
C SER A 76 16.06 23.49 0.87
N GLN A 77 15.68 22.21 0.84
CA GLN A 77 14.35 21.76 0.46
C GLN A 77 13.53 21.37 1.68
N LEU A 78 12.19 21.34 1.53
CA LEU A 78 11.27 20.87 2.54
C LEU A 78 10.90 19.41 2.30
N ILE A 79 10.72 18.67 3.40
CA ILE A 79 10.07 17.36 3.41
C ILE A 79 8.60 17.63 3.69
N LEU A 80 7.75 17.43 2.68
CA LEU A 80 6.31 17.54 2.79
C LEU A 80 5.72 16.13 2.89
N GLY A 81 4.94 15.86 3.93
CA GLY A 81 4.31 14.55 4.15
C GLY A 81 2.81 14.62 4.32
N ILE A 82 2.15 13.47 4.24
CA ILE A 82 0.70 13.34 4.45
C ILE A 82 0.37 13.72 5.91
N PRO A 83 -0.56 14.67 6.16
CA PRO A 83 -0.81 15.20 7.51
C PRO A 83 -1.45 14.18 8.46
N ASN A 84 -2.40 13.37 7.97
CA ASN A 84 -3.18 12.42 8.78
C ASN A 84 -3.80 11.31 7.91
N ASN A 85 -4.42 10.32 8.58
CA ASN A 85 -5.02 9.16 7.90
C ASN A 85 -6.21 9.52 7.00
N ASN A 86 -6.99 10.56 7.33
CA ASN A 86 -8.11 10.95 6.47
C ASN A 86 -7.62 11.47 5.12
N VAL A 87 -6.55 12.27 5.11
CA VAL A 87 -5.92 12.74 3.88
C VAL A 87 -5.23 11.57 3.17
N ARG A 88 -4.60 10.64 3.91
CA ARG A 88 -4.01 9.43 3.32
C ARG A 88 -5.05 8.61 2.56
N LYS A 89 -6.22 8.35 3.16
CA LYS A 89 -7.33 7.68 2.48
C LYS A 89 -7.76 8.39 1.17
N GLN A 90 -7.64 9.72 1.09
CA GLN A 90 -7.97 10.44 -0.14
C GLN A 90 -6.97 10.19 -1.26
N TYR A 91 -5.66 10.10 -0.95
CA TYR A 91 -4.65 9.69 -1.94
C TYR A 91 -4.93 8.29 -2.47
N TYR A 92 -5.25 7.34 -1.59
CA TYR A 92 -5.54 5.97 -2.00
C TYR A 92 -6.85 5.84 -2.77
N ASN A 93 -7.89 6.56 -2.39
CA ASN A 93 -9.14 6.60 -3.16
C ASN A 93 -8.91 7.13 -4.57
N TYR A 94 -8.01 8.10 -4.73
CA TYR A 94 -7.62 8.58 -6.05
C TYR A 94 -6.92 7.49 -6.87
N LEU A 95 -5.96 6.77 -6.28
CA LEU A 95 -5.30 5.64 -6.94
C LEU A 95 -6.31 4.55 -7.31
N LEU A 96 -7.25 4.24 -6.42
CA LEU A 96 -8.31 3.28 -6.71
C LEU A 96 -9.19 3.70 -7.91
N GLU A 97 -9.52 4.99 -8.05
CA GLU A 97 -10.27 5.47 -9.22
C GLU A 97 -9.48 5.28 -10.52
N GLU A 98 -8.16 5.42 -10.50
CA GLU A 98 -7.32 5.11 -11.66
C GLU A 98 -7.35 3.62 -12.04
N PHE A 99 -7.50 2.74 -11.04
CA PHE A 99 -7.68 1.30 -11.25
C PHE A 99 -9.12 0.91 -11.58
N GLN A 100 -10.13 1.72 -11.19
CA GLN A 100 -11.58 1.46 -11.37
C GLN A 100 -12.10 1.71 -12.79
N ASP A 101 -11.37 2.37 -13.65
CA ASP A 101 -11.71 2.41 -15.09
C ASP A 101 -11.79 1.01 -15.72
N ILE A 102 -11.42 -0.01 -14.92
CA ILE A 102 -11.57 -1.43 -15.19
C ILE A 102 -12.53 -2.02 -14.14
N ASN A 103 -13.79 -1.87 -14.29
CA ASN A 103 -15.01 -2.33 -13.56
C ASN A 103 -14.95 -3.69 -12.78
N TYR A 104 -13.95 -3.98 -11.91
CA TYR A 104 -13.74 -5.34 -11.40
C TYR A 104 -13.92 -5.57 -9.89
N VAL A 105 -14.00 -4.53 -9.07
CA VAL A 105 -14.19 -4.73 -7.62
C VAL A 105 -15.48 -4.09 -7.16
N ASN A 106 -16.35 -4.90 -6.55
CA ASN A 106 -17.50 -4.36 -5.81
C ASN A 106 -17.03 -3.90 -4.41
N PRO A 107 -16.89 -2.59 -4.15
CA PRO A 107 -16.39 -2.08 -2.88
C PRO A 107 -17.25 -2.52 -1.68
N ILE A 108 -18.55 -2.72 -1.87
CA ILE A 108 -19.49 -3.12 -0.81
C ILE A 108 -19.16 -4.53 -0.33
N ASN A 109 -18.83 -5.44 -1.24
CA ASN A 109 -18.49 -6.81 -0.87
C ASN A 109 -17.16 -6.85 -0.10
N LEU A 110 -16.13 -6.12 -0.54
CA LEU A 110 -14.84 -6.06 0.12
C LEU A 110 -14.94 -5.45 1.53
N THR A 111 -15.74 -4.41 1.73
CA THR A 111 -15.98 -3.82 3.06
C THR A 111 -16.59 -4.83 4.03
N THR A 112 -17.53 -5.65 3.55
CA THR A 112 -18.12 -6.74 4.35
C THR A 112 -17.06 -7.81 4.68
N GLN A 113 -16.22 -8.18 3.73
CA GLN A 113 -15.12 -9.12 3.94
C GLN A 113 -14.11 -8.60 4.97
N PHE A 114 -13.79 -7.32 4.97
CA PHE A 114 -12.96 -6.69 6.00
C PHE A 114 -13.61 -6.74 7.39
N THR A 115 -14.94 -6.71 7.49
CA THR A 115 -15.63 -6.91 8.76
C THR A 115 -15.37 -8.32 9.31
N TYR A 116 -15.50 -9.35 8.49
CA TYR A 116 -15.18 -10.72 8.89
C TYR A 116 -13.70 -10.90 9.21
N MET A 117 -12.82 -10.27 8.47
CA MET A 117 -11.39 -10.25 8.74
C MET A 117 -11.10 -9.65 10.11
N ALA A 118 -11.74 -8.52 10.46
CA ALA A 118 -11.51 -7.81 11.73
C ALA A 118 -12.05 -8.55 12.96
N PHE A 119 -13.19 -9.22 12.85
CA PHE A 119 -13.91 -9.80 13.99
C PHE A 119 -13.85 -11.32 14.08
N GLU A 120 -13.64 -12.02 12.96
CA GLU A 120 -13.66 -13.49 12.87
C GLU A 120 -12.34 -14.08 12.36
N GLY A 121 -11.35 -13.24 11.97
CA GLY A 121 -10.07 -13.69 11.44
C GLY A 121 -10.13 -14.29 10.02
N LYS A 122 -11.22 -14.07 9.28
CA LYS A 122 -11.41 -14.58 7.91
C LYS A 122 -10.67 -13.68 6.90
N TRP A 123 -9.40 -13.87 6.78
CA TRP A 123 -8.50 -13.04 5.98
C TRP A 123 -8.37 -13.49 4.52
N GLN A 124 -8.66 -14.76 4.22
CA GLN A 124 -8.41 -15.35 2.90
C GLN A 124 -9.22 -14.66 1.80
N GLU A 125 -10.52 -14.45 2.02
CA GLU A 125 -11.40 -13.87 0.99
C GLU A 125 -11.01 -12.44 0.59
N PRO A 126 -10.82 -11.47 1.53
CA PRO A 126 -10.45 -10.12 1.12
C PRO A 126 -9.08 -10.05 0.45
N LEU A 127 -8.09 -10.82 0.91
CA LEU A 127 -6.75 -10.82 0.30
C LEU A 127 -6.75 -11.49 -1.08
N GLN A 128 -7.49 -12.60 -1.25
CA GLN A 128 -7.70 -13.22 -2.57
C GLN A 128 -8.40 -12.26 -3.53
N HIS A 129 -9.43 -11.57 -3.06
CA HIS A 129 -10.17 -10.59 -3.87
C HIS A 129 -9.26 -9.46 -4.38
N ILE A 130 -8.37 -8.94 -3.51
CA ILE A 130 -7.39 -7.92 -3.91
C ILE A 130 -6.39 -8.49 -4.93
N ALA A 131 -5.90 -9.71 -4.71
CA ALA A 131 -4.96 -10.37 -5.63
C ALA A 131 -5.59 -10.63 -7.00
N ASP A 132 -6.83 -11.09 -7.05
CA ASP A 132 -7.58 -11.30 -8.30
C ASP A 132 -7.81 -10.00 -9.05
N ALA A 133 -8.11 -8.92 -8.33
CA ALA A 133 -8.25 -7.59 -8.92
C ALA A 133 -6.92 -7.11 -9.51
N TYR A 134 -5.81 -7.32 -8.81
CA TYR A 134 -4.46 -7.00 -9.30
C TYR A 134 -4.14 -7.76 -10.59
N ALA A 135 -4.38 -9.06 -10.63
CA ALA A 135 -4.14 -9.88 -11.81
C ALA A 135 -4.92 -9.38 -13.04
N LYS A 136 -6.18 -8.99 -12.86
CA LYS A 136 -7.02 -8.44 -13.95
C LYS A 136 -6.50 -7.10 -14.47
N VAL A 137 -6.12 -6.18 -13.58
CA VAL A 137 -5.58 -4.87 -13.97
C VAL A 137 -4.25 -5.02 -14.70
N SER A 138 -3.37 -5.86 -14.18
CA SER A 138 -2.01 -6.04 -14.70
C SER A 138 -1.98 -6.77 -16.04
N SER A 139 -2.92 -7.69 -16.29
CA SER A 139 -3.02 -8.40 -17.58
C SER A 139 -3.34 -7.47 -18.77
N VAL A 140 -3.88 -6.28 -18.52
CA VAL A 140 -4.23 -5.28 -19.55
C VAL A 140 -3.10 -4.27 -19.78
N ARG A 141 -2.16 -4.15 -18.85
CA ARG A 141 -1.07 -3.19 -18.88
C ARG A 141 0.27 -3.91 -18.75
N ASP A 142 0.90 -4.29 -19.84
CA ASP A 142 2.17 -5.05 -19.94
C ASP A 142 3.39 -4.48 -19.14
N SER A 143 3.20 -3.48 -18.30
CA SER A 143 4.28 -2.74 -17.64
C SER A 143 4.34 -2.85 -16.11
N ILE A 144 3.55 -3.73 -15.46
CA ILE A 144 3.38 -3.69 -13.98
C ILE A 144 3.97 -4.95 -13.32
N GLU A 145 5.22 -5.29 -13.59
CA GLU A 145 5.92 -6.42 -12.94
C GLU A 145 6.87 -5.96 -11.80
N SER A 146 6.49 -4.98 -10.98
CA SER A 146 7.32 -4.58 -9.86
C SER A 146 6.61 -4.80 -8.52
N GLU A 147 7.37 -5.25 -7.51
CA GLU A 147 6.91 -5.39 -6.13
C GLU A 147 6.30 -4.08 -5.60
N ARG A 148 6.89 -2.93 -5.96
CA ARG A 148 6.39 -1.60 -5.59
C ARG A 148 4.98 -1.32 -6.13
N ASN A 149 4.68 -1.72 -7.37
CA ASN A 149 3.35 -1.56 -7.94
C ASN A 149 2.31 -2.44 -7.23
N LEU A 150 2.69 -3.67 -6.90
CA LEU A 150 1.86 -4.59 -6.11
C LEU A 150 1.59 -4.01 -4.72
N GLN A 151 2.61 -3.49 -4.03
CA GLN A 151 2.47 -2.84 -2.73
C GLN A 151 1.52 -1.63 -2.82
N GLY A 152 1.70 -0.75 -3.81
CA GLY A 152 0.82 0.40 -4.03
C GLY A 152 -0.65 -0.01 -4.25
N PHE A 153 -0.88 -1.07 -5.02
CA PHE A 153 -2.21 -1.63 -5.26
C PHE A 153 -2.83 -2.18 -3.98
N PHE A 154 -2.13 -3.06 -3.27
CA PHE A 154 -2.60 -3.61 -1.99
C PHE A 154 -2.87 -2.50 -0.98
N MET A 155 -1.99 -1.51 -0.88
CA MET A 155 -2.16 -0.36 0.00
C MET A 155 -3.49 0.35 -0.26
N ALA A 156 -3.82 0.61 -1.52
CA ALA A 156 -5.05 1.29 -1.90
C ALA A 156 -6.30 0.52 -1.43
N TYR A 157 -6.33 -0.79 -1.64
CA TYR A 157 -7.46 -1.63 -1.25
C TYR A 157 -7.54 -1.89 0.25
N LEU A 158 -6.43 -2.14 0.94
CA LEU A 158 -6.40 -2.35 2.39
C LEU A 158 -6.90 -1.12 3.17
N ASN A 159 -6.68 0.08 2.64
CA ASN A 159 -7.18 1.33 3.23
C ASN A 159 -8.69 1.57 3.03
N LEU A 160 -9.41 0.72 2.29
CA LEU A 160 -10.88 0.71 2.30
C LEU A 160 -11.45 0.18 3.62
N SER A 161 -10.65 -0.55 4.39
CA SER A 161 -11.03 -0.99 5.72
C SER A 161 -11.03 0.18 6.71
N ASP A 162 -12.11 0.32 7.47
CA ASP A 162 -12.19 1.26 8.59
C ASP A 162 -11.60 0.69 9.89
N TYR A 163 -11.37 -0.63 9.96
CA TYR A 163 -10.94 -1.34 11.16
C TYR A 163 -9.44 -1.26 11.43
N TYR A 164 -8.66 -0.85 10.42
CA TYR A 164 -7.21 -0.86 10.48
C TYR A 164 -6.59 0.47 10.08
N ILE A 165 -5.49 0.78 10.75
CA ILE A 165 -4.52 1.76 10.29
C ILE A 165 -3.45 0.96 9.56
N THR A 166 -3.41 1.05 8.23
CA THR A 166 -2.40 0.36 7.43
C THR A 166 -1.07 1.09 7.54
N ALA A 167 -0.07 0.44 8.11
CA ALA A 167 1.29 0.95 8.22
C ALA A 167 2.17 0.23 7.20
N PRO A 168 2.52 0.88 6.07
CA PRO A 168 3.47 0.32 5.11
C PRO A 168 4.89 0.48 5.63
N GLU A 169 5.77 -0.43 5.20
CA GLU A 169 7.21 -0.38 5.48
C GLU A 169 7.51 -0.07 6.97
N LEU A 170 6.76 -0.72 7.87
CA LEU A 170 6.99 -0.56 9.29
C LEU A 170 8.28 -1.27 9.68
N GLU A 171 9.21 -0.51 10.27
CA GLU A 171 10.46 -1.06 10.79
C GLU A 171 10.21 -1.96 11.99
N LEU A 172 10.57 -3.23 11.85
CA LEU A 172 10.43 -4.27 12.85
C LEU A 172 11.71 -5.10 12.88
N ASN A 173 12.40 -5.11 14.01
CA ASN A 173 13.54 -5.99 14.28
C ASN A 173 14.62 -5.99 13.18
N HIS A 174 15.09 -4.79 12.80
CA HIS A 174 16.10 -4.53 11.77
C HIS A 174 15.67 -4.88 10.33
N GLY A 175 14.37 -4.82 10.03
CA GLY A 175 13.83 -4.97 8.70
C GLY A 175 12.50 -4.23 8.59
N TYR A 176 11.92 -4.25 7.40
CA TYR A 176 10.65 -3.59 7.11
C TYR A 176 9.64 -4.64 6.67
N CYS A 177 8.49 -4.73 7.33
CA CYS A 177 7.37 -5.52 6.81
C CYS A 177 6.62 -4.72 5.75
N ASP A 178 6.09 -5.38 4.73
CA ASP A 178 5.35 -4.67 3.68
C ASP A 178 4.13 -3.96 4.24
N PHE A 179 3.33 -4.64 5.06
CA PHE A 179 2.20 -4.04 5.76
C PHE A 179 2.01 -4.57 7.15
N PHE A 180 1.75 -3.67 8.09
CA PHE A 180 1.11 -4.01 9.35
C PHE A 180 -0.28 -3.38 9.38
N LEU A 181 -1.32 -4.19 9.50
CA LEU A 181 -2.68 -3.75 9.72
C LEU A 181 -2.91 -3.59 11.23
N LEU A 182 -2.67 -2.37 11.70
CA LEU A 182 -2.82 -1.99 13.11
C LEU A 182 -4.30 -1.87 13.46
N PRO A 183 -4.78 -2.52 14.54
CA PRO A 183 -6.20 -2.44 14.91
C PRO A 183 -6.54 -1.03 15.40
N ASP A 184 -7.60 -0.43 14.88
CA ASP A 184 -8.13 0.85 15.37
C ASP A 184 -9.11 0.61 16.53
N LEU A 185 -8.57 0.24 17.70
CA LEU A 185 -9.37 -0.05 18.90
C LEU A 185 -10.03 1.19 19.50
N THR A 186 -9.67 2.38 19.06
CA THR A 186 -10.33 3.61 19.49
C THR A 186 -11.76 3.70 18.97
N HIS A 187 -11.99 3.18 17.77
CA HIS A 187 -13.29 3.27 17.10
C HIS A 187 -14.01 1.92 17.01
N TYR A 188 -13.27 0.81 16.93
CA TYR A 188 -13.84 -0.53 16.70
C TYR A 188 -13.20 -1.57 17.61
N PRO A 189 -13.98 -2.48 18.24
CA PRO A 189 -13.44 -3.56 19.06
C PRO A 189 -12.91 -4.72 18.19
N THR A 190 -11.96 -4.39 17.32
CA THR A 190 -11.28 -5.32 16.40
C THR A 190 -10.55 -6.41 17.18
N LYS A 191 -10.65 -7.67 16.76
CA LYS A 191 -10.07 -8.83 17.47
C LYS A 191 -8.78 -9.36 16.83
N HIS A 192 -8.50 -9.01 15.59
CA HIS A 192 -7.42 -9.55 14.79
C HIS A 192 -6.56 -8.43 14.20
N SER A 193 -5.26 -8.65 14.13
CA SER A 193 -4.28 -7.77 13.47
C SER A 193 -3.41 -8.61 12.54
N TYR A 194 -2.75 -7.99 11.57
CA TYR A 194 -2.09 -8.71 10.48
C TYR A 194 -0.74 -8.10 10.14
N ILE A 195 0.26 -8.96 9.96
CA ILE A 195 1.47 -8.64 9.22
C ILE A 195 1.35 -9.33 7.87
N LEU A 196 1.50 -8.57 6.79
CA LEU A 196 1.46 -9.09 5.42
C LEU A 196 2.83 -8.89 4.79
N GLU A 197 3.30 -9.92 4.11
CA GLU A 197 4.55 -9.93 3.34
C GLU A 197 4.22 -10.29 1.90
N LEU A 198 4.58 -9.43 0.96
CA LEU A 198 4.38 -9.62 -0.47
C LEU A 198 5.69 -10.05 -1.13
N LYS A 199 5.64 -11.08 -1.96
CA LYS A 199 6.79 -11.54 -2.74
C LYS A 199 6.40 -11.66 -4.20
N VAL A 200 7.26 -11.15 -5.08
CA VAL A 200 7.06 -11.19 -6.52
C VAL A 200 8.28 -11.77 -7.20
N LEU A 201 8.06 -12.68 -8.12
CA LEU A 201 9.04 -13.12 -9.10
C LEU A 201 8.41 -13.03 -10.48
N SER A 202 9.18 -12.66 -11.49
CA SER A 202 8.71 -12.75 -12.86
C SER A 202 8.32 -14.18 -13.21
N LYS A 203 7.47 -14.37 -14.23
CA LYS A 203 7.03 -15.71 -14.65
C LYS A 203 8.21 -16.64 -14.97
N LYS A 204 9.31 -16.07 -15.51
CA LYS A 204 10.52 -16.83 -15.83
C LYS A 204 11.30 -17.20 -14.57
N GLU A 205 11.55 -16.24 -13.70
CA GLU A 205 12.34 -16.45 -12.48
C GLU A 205 11.69 -17.40 -11.49
N PHE A 206 10.37 -17.48 -11.48
CA PHE A 206 9.61 -18.29 -10.54
C PHE A 206 9.96 -19.77 -10.62
N ASP A 207 10.17 -20.29 -11.82
CA ASP A 207 10.46 -21.70 -12.09
C ASP A 207 11.98 -21.97 -12.25
N GLU A 208 12.86 -20.94 -12.19
CA GLU A 208 14.31 -21.10 -12.26
C GLU A 208 14.86 -21.73 -10.96
N GLU A 209 15.94 -22.52 -11.09
CA GLU A 209 16.67 -23.03 -9.94
C GLU A 209 17.33 -21.88 -9.15
N ALA A 210 17.25 -21.95 -7.83
CA ALA A 210 17.96 -21.06 -6.94
C ALA A 210 19.44 -21.44 -6.85
N LYS A 211 20.32 -20.44 -6.80
CA LYS A 211 21.74 -20.69 -6.61
C LYS A 211 22.00 -21.18 -5.18
N ASP A 212 22.75 -22.27 -5.07
CA ASP A 212 23.23 -22.80 -3.78
C ASP A 212 22.13 -23.12 -2.76
N ALA A 213 20.90 -23.42 -3.22
CA ALA A 213 19.76 -23.78 -2.39
C ALA A 213 19.23 -25.17 -2.74
N TYR A 214 19.17 -26.06 -1.74
CA TYR A 214 18.78 -27.44 -1.89
C TYR A 214 17.76 -27.85 -0.81
N LYS A 215 16.83 -28.73 -1.19
CA LYS A 215 15.89 -29.36 -0.27
C LYS A 215 16.62 -30.39 0.62
N GLU A 216 15.94 -30.87 1.66
CA GLU A 216 16.49 -31.90 2.56
C GLU A 216 16.89 -33.19 1.82
N ASP A 217 16.22 -33.51 0.71
CA ASP A 217 16.53 -34.69 -0.14
C ASP A 217 17.65 -34.43 -1.15
N GLY A 218 18.27 -33.26 -1.16
CA GLY A 218 19.36 -32.85 -2.04
C GLY A 218 18.92 -32.38 -3.43
N THR A 219 17.61 -32.29 -3.70
CA THR A 219 17.12 -31.68 -4.97
C THR A 219 17.27 -30.17 -4.95
N PRO A 220 17.63 -29.52 -6.10
CA PRO A 220 17.68 -28.07 -6.17
C PRO A 220 16.32 -27.44 -5.86
N MET A 221 16.32 -26.35 -5.11
CA MET A 221 15.13 -25.53 -4.91
C MET A 221 14.91 -24.60 -6.10
N THR A 222 13.65 -24.29 -6.40
CA THR A 222 13.34 -23.17 -7.29
C THR A 222 13.56 -21.83 -6.57
N ARG A 223 13.71 -20.75 -7.32
CA ARG A 223 13.78 -19.39 -6.75
C ARG A 223 12.52 -19.04 -5.98
N ALA A 224 11.36 -19.52 -6.40
CA ALA A 224 10.11 -19.34 -5.69
C ALA A 224 10.11 -20.04 -4.32
N GLU A 225 10.59 -21.29 -4.25
CA GLU A 225 10.69 -22.03 -2.99
C GLU A 225 11.67 -21.36 -2.03
N LYS A 226 12.84 -20.94 -2.52
CA LYS A 226 13.82 -20.21 -1.70
C LYS A 226 13.28 -18.88 -1.20
N GLN A 227 12.64 -18.09 -2.07
CA GLN A 227 12.00 -16.82 -1.68
C GLN A 227 10.92 -17.03 -0.62
N TRP A 228 10.16 -18.13 -0.71
CA TRP A 228 9.15 -18.47 0.29
C TRP A 228 9.76 -18.77 1.66
N GLU A 229 10.79 -19.59 1.72
CA GLU A 229 11.51 -19.88 2.98
C GLU A 229 12.07 -18.61 3.62
N ASP A 230 12.74 -17.78 2.81
CA ASP A 230 13.27 -16.51 3.28
C ASP A 230 12.15 -15.58 3.82
N ALA A 231 10.99 -15.57 3.17
CA ALA A 231 9.84 -14.80 3.61
C ALA A 231 9.25 -15.32 4.94
N VAL A 232 9.22 -16.65 5.13
CA VAL A 232 8.79 -17.26 6.41
C VAL A 232 9.72 -16.86 7.55
N GLU A 233 11.04 -16.93 7.34
CA GLU A 233 12.00 -16.47 8.34
C GLU A 233 11.85 -14.97 8.63
N GLN A 234 11.67 -14.16 7.59
CA GLN A 234 11.54 -12.73 7.65
C GLN A 234 10.31 -12.30 8.48
N ILE A 235 9.13 -12.83 8.16
CA ILE A 235 7.89 -12.45 8.85
C ILE A 235 7.88 -12.94 10.31
N ASN A 236 8.47 -14.11 10.60
CA ASN A 236 8.62 -14.60 11.96
C ASN A 236 9.56 -13.71 12.79
N ARG A 237 10.66 -13.24 12.20
CA ARG A 237 11.58 -12.29 12.84
C ARG A 237 10.86 -10.96 13.13
N TYR A 238 10.01 -10.47 12.24
CA TYR A 238 9.21 -9.26 12.45
C TYR A 238 8.21 -9.45 13.59
N ALA A 239 7.45 -10.53 13.58
CA ALA A 239 6.46 -10.82 14.62
C ALA A 239 7.07 -10.96 16.02
N ALA A 240 8.32 -11.39 16.11
CA ALA A 240 9.06 -11.49 17.38
C ALA A 240 9.58 -10.14 17.92
N ALA A 241 9.41 -9.04 17.16
CA ALA A 241 9.87 -7.73 17.64
C ALA A 241 9.07 -7.27 18.86
N PRO A 242 9.72 -6.79 19.94
CA PRO A 242 9.03 -6.36 21.18
C PRO A 242 7.95 -5.30 20.94
N ARG A 243 8.14 -4.47 19.91
CA ARG A 243 7.19 -3.43 19.51
C ARG A 243 5.85 -4.01 19.01
N VAL A 244 5.85 -5.20 18.45
CA VAL A 244 4.64 -5.83 17.88
C VAL A 244 3.62 -6.10 18.97
N GLU A 245 4.02 -6.50 20.18
CA GLU A 245 3.12 -6.72 21.31
C GLU A 245 2.32 -5.45 21.67
N ALA A 246 2.98 -4.30 21.67
CA ALA A 246 2.32 -3.02 21.90
C ALA A 246 1.42 -2.61 20.72
N LEU A 247 1.84 -2.91 19.49
CA LEU A 247 1.14 -2.51 18.28
C LEU A 247 -0.15 -3.33 18.05
N ARG A 248 -0.13 -4.64 18.34
CA ARG A 248 -1.32 -5.50 18.23
C ARG A 248 -2.36 -5.26 19.30
N GLN A 249 -2.01 -4.57 20.39
CA GLN A 249 -2.93 -4.12 21.45
C GLN A 249 -3.81 -5.26 22.02
N GLY A 250 -3.27 -6.48 22.17
CA GLY A 250 -3.99 -7.64 22.68
C GLY A 250 -4.85 -8.39 21.65
N THR A 251 -4.89 -7.97 20.38
CA THR A 251 -5.55 -8.72 19.32
C THR A 251 -4.77 -9.97 18.92
N THR A 252 -5.44 -10.92 18.26
CA THR A 252 -4.77 -12.08 17.64
C THR A 252 -3.97 -11.60 16.42
N LEU A 253 -2.66 -11.85 16.42
CA LEU A 253 -1.79 -11.51 15.30
C LEU A 253 -1.74 -12.65 14.29
N HIS A 254 -2.00 -12.33 13.03
CA HIS A 254 -1.85 -13.21 11.88
C HIS A 254 -0.63 -12.79 11.06
N LYS A 255 0.13 -13.77 10.57
CA LYS A 255 1.31 -13.57 9.73
C LYS A 255 1.05 -14.22 8.38
N ILE A 256 0.86 -13.42 7.34
CA ILE A 256 0.40 -13.90 6.04
C ILE A 256 1.41 -13.51 4.98
N ILE A 257 1.82 -14.50 4.17
CA ILE A 257 2.69 -14.30 3.02
C ILE A 257 1.87 -14.52 1.76
N LEU A 258 2.00 -13.56 0.81
CA LEU A 258 1.42 -13.66 -0.52
C LEU A 258 2.56 -13.65 -1.55
N GLN A 259 2.68 -14.74 -2.31
CA GLN A 259 3.70 -14.88 -3.34
C GLN A 259 3.06 -14.86 -4.73
N PHE A 260 3.61 -14.02 -5.60
CA PHE A 260 3.13 -13.78 -6.96
C PHE A 260 4.11 -14.28 -8.01
N LYS A 261 3.56 -14.92 -9.06
CA LYS A 261 4.25 -15.26 -10.29
C LYS A 261 3.85 -14.23 -11.35
N GLY A 262 4.70 -13.22 -11.56
CA GLY A 262 4.31 -12.03 -12.30
C GLY A 262 3.19 -11.29 -11.57
N TRP A 263 2.02 -11.20 -12.18
CA TRP A 263 0.83 -10.59 -11.57
C TRP A 263 -0.18 -11.59 -10.98
N GLU A 264 0.06 -12.89 -11.09
CA GLU A 264 -0.86 -13.93 -10.63
C GLU A 264 -0.45 -14.42 -9.22
N LEU A 265 -1.41 -14.49 -8.30
CA LEU A 265 -1.19 -15.07 -6.98
C LEU A 265 -0.88 -16.55 -7.12
N ALA A 266 0.33 -16.95 -6.74
CA ALA A 266 0.79 -18.33 -6.81
C ALA A 266 0.58 -19.07 -5.48
N ARG A 267 0.79 -18.37 -4.35
CA ARG A 267 0.69 -18.95 -3.01
C ARG A 267 0.28 -17.90 -2.00
N MET A 268 -0.60 -18.26 -1.05
CA MET A 268 -1.02 -17.39 0.04
C MET A 268 -1.30 -18.25 1.28
N GLU A 269 -0.50 -18.07 2.33
CA GLU A 269 -0.62 -18.87 3.56
C GLU A 269 -0.35 -18.03 4.81
N GLU A 270 -0.95 -18.46 5.91
CA GLU A 270 -0.61 -18.03 7.27
C GLU A 270 0.50 -18.93 7.83
N VAL A 271 1.55 -18.34 8.43
CA VAL A 271 2.75 -19.01 8.90
C VAL A 271 3.09 -18.72 10.37
#